data_f76fdb563e386218b7faf196a661859f
#
_entry.id   f76fdb563e386218b7faf196a661859f
#
_cell.length_a   1.000
_cell.length_b   1.000
_cell.length_c   1.000
_cell.angle_alpha   90.00
_cell.angle_beta   90.00
_cell.angle_gamma   90.00
#
_symmetry.space_group_name_H-M   'P 1'
#
loop_
_entity.id
_entity.type
_entity.pdbx_description
1 polymer ?
#
loop_
_entity_poly.entity_id
_entity_poly.type
_entity_poly.pdbx_seq_one_letter_code
_entity_poly.pdbx_strand_id
1 'polypeptide(L)'
;MVASAVFRLLADPSRLRLLRVLAHDRFNVSELTAILGLAQSGISRHLGLLKEAGLVLEERGAGFAYYRLPDAARAEPRPALWSVLHDQFAAAASERAVREDHARLQEVLRHRHEEFDTHGDTRQLVPGRSWVAWARALGELLPPLDVVDIGCGDGYLALEAARWARHVTGIDRSDDVLDRAKALALKRQVVNVEWRKGDLSRLPLRDETHDIALLSQSLHHANDPERAIAEAVRVLRPSGRLLLMDLKAHNETWVRARFGDRHLGFSVDMIRSLLHGSGLTDVRVNTGASRRGDPFTVLVASGVKPARLSPPRTGRP
;
A
#
# COMPACT_ATOMS: atom_id res chain seq x y z
N MET A 1 10.54 -30.81 21.92
CA MET A 1 9.45 -30.87 22.93
C MET A 1 8.76 -32.24 22.81
N VAL A 2 8.43 -32.88 23.92
CA VAL A 2 7.74 -34.20 23.88
C VAL A 2 6.32 -33.99 23.35
N ALA A 3 5.85 -34.83 22.42
CA ALA A 3 4.52 -34.70 21.79
C ALA A 3 3.38 -34.52 22.77
N SER A 4 3.40 -35.20 23.92
CA SER A 4 2.41 -35.07 24.99
C SER A 4 2.33 -33.65 25.58
N ALA A 5 3.44 -32.90 25.62
CA ALA A 5 3.47 -31.54 26.13
C ALA A 5 2.78 -30.57 25.16
N VAL A 6 2.96 -30.76 23.84
CA VAL A 6 2.30 -29.95 22.79
C VAL A 6 0.79 -30.20 22.82
N PHE A 7 0.32 -31.43 22.89
CA PHE A 7 -1.12 -31.71 22.98
C PHE A 7 -1.75 -31.17 24.25
N ARG A 8 -1.05 -31.23 25.40
CA ARG A 8 -1.53 -30.62 26.66
C ARG A 8 -1.59 -29.10 26.56
N LEU A 9 -0.63 -28.48 25.86
CA LEU A 9 -0.64 -27.05 25.56
C LEU A 9 -1.85 -26.68 24.68
N LEU A 10 -2.15 -27.45 23.66
CA LEU A 10 -3.25 -27.22 22.72
C LEU A 10 -4.64 -27.60 23.26
N ALA A 11 -4.73 -28.26 24.42
CA ALA A 11 -6.01 -28.60 25.04
C ALA A 11 -6.80 -27.37 25.57
N ASP A 12 -6.18 -26.20 25.66
CA ASP A 12 -6.84 -24.97 26.09
C ASP A 12 -7.57 -24.29 24.90
N PRO A 13 -8.90 -24.09 24.98
CA PRO A 13 -9.68 -23.49 23.90
C PRO A 13 -9.20 -22.07 23.51
N SER A 14 -8.72 -21.28 24.46
CA SER A 14 -8.24 -19.92 24.19
C SER A 14 -6.99 -19.92 23.33
N ARG A 15 -6.10 -20.90 23.50
CA ARG A 15 -4.90 -21.07 22.67
C ARG A 15 -5.24 -21.53 21.26
N LEU A 16 -6.22 -22.41 21.09
CA LEU A 16 -6.70 -22.79 19.75
C LEU A 16 -7.34 -21.60 19.01
N ARG A 17 -8.14 -20.79 19.72
CA ARG A 17 -8.71 -19.56 19.16
C ARG A 17 -7.63 -18.56 18.75
N LEU A 18 -6.59 -18.36 19.58
CA LEU A 18 -5.43 -17.52 19.23
C LEU A 18 -4.72 -18.01 17.96
N LEU A 19 -4.39 -19.30 17.88
CA LEU A 19 -3.74 -19.86 16.68
C LEU A 19 -4.60 -19.72 15.43
N ARG A 20 -5.91 -19.88 15.54
CA ARG A 20 -6.85 -19.67 14.43
C ARG A 20 -6.83 -18.23 13.95
N VAL A 21 -6.89 -17.26 14.83
CA VAL A 21 -6.83 -15.82 14.46
C VAL A 21 -5.49 -15.52 13.79
N LEU A 22 -4.38 -16.01 14.35
CA LEU A 22 -3.02 -15.84 13.81
C LEU A 22 -2.80 -16.59 12.48
N ALA A 23 -3.67 -17.51 12.09
CA ALA A 23 -3.62 -18.15 10.77
C ALA A 23 -4.02 -17.17 9.64
N HIS A 24 -4.79 -16.13 9.94
CA HIS A 24 -5.21 -15.11 8.97
C HIS A 24 -4.12 -14.06 8.72
N ASP A 25 -3.50 -13.53 9.80
CA ASP A 25 -2.48 -12.49 9.71
C ASP A 25 -1.68 -12.41 11.03
N ARG A 26 -0.72 -11.49 11.11
CA ARG A 26 -0.05 -11.10 12.35
C ARG A 26 -0.87 -10.06 13.11
N PHE A 27 -0.90 -10.17 14.43
CA PHE A 27 -1.65 -9.27 15.31
C PHE A 27 -0.83 -8.89 16.53
N ASN A 28 -1.05 -7.68 17.08
CA ASN A 28 -0.53 -7.28 18.37
C ASN A 28 -1.50 -7.70 19.50
N VAL A 29 -1.07 -7.53 20.75
CA VAL A 29 -1.86 -7.98 21.93
C VAL A 29 -3.20 -7.24 22.03
N SER A 30 -3.24 -5.94 21.71
CA SER A 30 -4.48 -5.14 21.78
C SER A 30 -5.51 -5.61 20.74
N GLU A 31 -5.07 -5.91 19.52
CA GLU A 31 -5.92 -6.44 18.46
C GLU A 31 -6.45 -7.84 18.82
N LEU A 32 -5.57 -8.73 19.34
CA LEU A 32 -5.99 -10.06 19.78
C LEU A 32 -6.99 -9.98 20.95
N THR A 33 -6.83 -9.01 21.84
CA THR A 33 -7.79 -8.72 22.92
C THR A 33 -9.15 -8.30 22.35
N ALA A 34 -9.17 -7.41 21.37
CA ALA A 34 -10.40 -6.98 20.70
C ALA A 34 -11.09 -8.12 19.95
N ILE A 35 -10.32 -8.95 19.21
CA ILE A 35 -10.85 -10.07 18.43
C ILE A 35 -11.43 -11.16 19.34
N LEU A 36 -10.70 -11.59 20.35
CA LEU A 36 -11.05 -12.76 21.16
C LEU A 36 -11.96 -12.43 22.35
N GLY A 37 -12.06 -11.15 22.72
CA GLY A 37 -12.83 -10.72 23.90
C GLY A 37 -12.25 -11.23 25.22
N LEU A 38 -10.94 -11.49 25.28
CA LEU A 38 -10.24 -11.99 26.47
C LEU A 38 -9.42 -10.88 27.11
N ALA A 39 -9.15 -10.98 28.40
CA ALA A 39 -8.30 -10.02 29.11
C ALA A 39 -6.87 -10.01 28.54
N GLN A 40 -6.26 -8.84 28.43
CA GLN A 40 -4.91 -8.64 27.89
C GLN A 40 -3.84 -9.49 28.59
N SER A 41 -3.94 -9.63 29.92
CA SER A 41 -3.01 -10.46 30.71
C SER A 41 -3.13 -11.95 30.37
N GLY A 42 -4.35 -12.41 30.07
CA GLY A 42 -4.61 -13.78 29.58
C GLY A 42 -4.00 -14.03 28.21
N ILE A 43 -4.24 -13.11 27.26
CA ILE A 43 -3.66 -13.15 25.92
C ILE A 43 -2.12 -13.20 26.00
N SER A 44 -1.49 -12.30 26.76
CA SER A 44 -0.03 -12.23 26.89
C SER A 44 0.55 -13.53 27.45
N ARG A 45 -0.12 -14.14 28.47
CA ARG A 45 0.31 -15.41 29.02
C ARG A 45 0.19 -16.57 28.02
N HIS A 46 -0.92 -16.66 27.28
CA HIS A 46 -1.12 -17.68 26.25
C HIS A 46 -0.12 -17.54 25.12
N LEU A 47 0.16 -16.31 24.65
CA LEU A 47 1.17 -16.03 23.64
C LEU A 47 2.59 -16.42 24.11
N GLY A 48 2.94 -16.16 25.37
CA GLY A 48 4.21 -16.58 25.97
C GLY A 48 4.40 -18.10 25.86
N LEU A 49 3.41 -18.87 26.31
CA LEU A 49 3.45 -20.33 26.25
C LEU A 49 3.51 -20.87 24.81
N LEU A 50 2.75 -20.28 23.89
CA LEU A 50 2.77 -20.67 22.48
C LEU A 50 4.12 -20.33 21.81
N LYS A 51 4.73 -19.20 22.19
CA LYS A 51 6.06 -18.78 21.71
C LYS A 51 7.17 -19.72 22.21
N GLU A 52 7.16 -20.06 23.50
CA GLU A 52 8.09 -21.04 24.08
C GLU A 52 7.99 -22.41 23.40
N ALA A 53 6.79 -22.78 22.96
CA ALA A 53 6.53 -24.00 22.20
C ALA A 53 6.91 -23.91 20.71
N GLY A 54 7.32 -22.74 20.21
CA GLY A 54 7.62 -22.53 18.79
C GLY A 54 6.39 -22.50 17.87
N LEU A 55 5.18 -22.40 18.42
CA LEU A 55 3.92 -22.35 17.66
C LEU A 55 3.55 -20.93 17.24
N VAL A 56 4.16 -19.92 17.83
CA VAL A 56 3.99 -18.50 17.52
C VAL A 56 5.34 -17.81 17.51
N LEU A 57 5.54 -16.92 16.57
CA LEU A 57 6.71 -16.03 16.48
C LEU A 57 6.34 -14.62 16.92
N GLU A 58 7.24 -13.97 17.64
CA GLU A 58 7.12 -12.55 18.00
C GLU A 58 8.01 -11.72 17.08
N GLU A 59 7.45 -10.70 16.47
CA GLU A 59 8.15 -9.70 15.68
C GLU A 59 7.97 -8.33 16.31
N ARG A 60 9.06 -7.59 16.53
CA ARG A 60 9.01 -6.23 17.04
C ARG A 60 9.00 -5.25 15.89
N GLY A 61 7.99 -4.39 15.83
CA GLY A 61 7.88 -3.35 14.81
C GLY A 61 7.04 -2.19 15.29
N ALA A 62 7.42 -0.97 14.94
CA ALA A 62 6.66 0.25 15.21
C ALA A 62 6.26 0.50 16.68
N GLY A 63 7.07 0.04 17.65
CA GLY A 63 6.77 0.20 19.07
C GLY A 63 5.84 -0.86 19.65
N PHE A 64 5.39 -1.83 18.84
CA PHE A 64 4.52 -2.94 19.24
C PHE A 64 5.21 -4.30 19.00
N ALA A 65 4.83 -5.30 19.82
CA ALA A 65 5.12 -6.69 19.55
C ALA A 65 3.94 -7.27 18.74
N TYR A 66 4.25 -7.80 17.54
CA TYR A 66 3.31 -8.53 16.71
C TYR A 66 3.58 -10.02 16.83
N TYR A 67 2.53 -10.80 16.79
CA TYR A 67 2.59 -12.27 16.86
C TYR A 67 2.04 -12.85 15.57
N ARG A 68 2.73 -13.87 15.04
CA ARG A 68 2.32 -14.60 13.83
C ARG A 68 2.61 -16.08 13.94
N LEU A 69 2.02 -16.87 13.06
CA LEU A 69 2.41 -18.29 12.93
C LEU A 69 3.76 -18.40 12.21
N PRO A 70 4.54 -19.47 12.51
CA PRO A 70 5.72 -19.84 11.73
C PRO A 70 5.36 -20.11 10.27
N ASP A 71 6.32 -19.95 9.35
CA ASP A 71 6.11 -20.18 7.92
C ASP A 71 5.73 -21.65 7.63
N ALA A 72 6.20 -22.60 8.44
CA ALA A 72 5.80 -23.99 8.41
C ALA A 72 4.26 -24.19 8.55
N ALA A 73 3.55 -23.31 9.23
CA ALA A 73 2.09 -23.37 9.34
C ALA A 73 1.36 -23.06 8.01
N ARG A 74 2.06 -22.38 7.08
CA ARG A 74 1.55 -21.96 5.76
C ARG A 74 2.17 -22.74 4.60
N ALA A 75 3.15 -23.60 4.87
CA ALA A 75 3.84 -24.41 3.86
C ALA A 75 2.91 -25.46 3.25
N GLU A 76 3.16 -25.82 2.00
CA GLU A 76 2.53 -26.96 1.33
C GLU A 76 3.64 -27.90 0.81
N PRO A 77 3.65 -29.22 1.16
CA PRO A 77 2.72 -29.86 2.11
C PRO A 77 2.96 -29.40 3.56
N ARG A 78 1.89 -29.29 4.32
CA ARG A 78 1.97 -28.88 5.74
C ARG A 78 2.57 -29.97 6.61
N PRO A 79 3.44 -29.64 7.60
CA PRO A 79 3.80 -30.54 8.66
C PRO A 79 2.57 -31.08 9.38
N ALA A 80 2.61 -32.35 9.81
CA ALA A 80 1.47 -33.10 10.36
C ALA A 80 0.69 -32.36 11.46
N LEU A 81 1.37 -31.65 12.38
CA LEU A 81 0.72 -30.86 13.43
C LEU A 81 -0.14 -29.75 12.84
N TRP A 82 0.36 -29.02 11.84
CA TRP A 82 -0.37 -27.90 11.23
C TRP A 82 -1.53 -28.39 10.36
N SER A 83 -1.41 -29.54 9.72
CA SER A 83 -2.53 -30.18 9.03
C SER A 83 -3.68 -30.46 10.00
N VAL A 84 -3.39 -31.14 11.13
CA VAL A 84 -4.40 -31.44 12.15
C VAL A 84 -5.04 -30.16 12.72
N LEU A 85 -4.26 -29.11 12.97
CA LEU A 85 -4.79 -27.85 13.45
C LEU A 85 -5.70 -27.16 12.42
N HIS A 86 -5.35 -27.18 11.15
CA HIS A 86 -6.20 -26.64 10.09
C HIS A 86 -7.53 -27.41 9.96
N ASP A 87 -7.50 -28.72 10.05
CA ASP A 87 -8.72 -29.55 10.04
C ASP A 87 -9.62 -29.22 11.24
N GLN A 88 -9.04 -29.05 12.42
CA GLN A 88 -9.76 -28.60 13.61
C GLN A 88 -10.33 -27.18 13.47
N PHE A 89 -9.60 -26.26 12.83
CA PHE A 89 -10.10 -24.91 12.56
C PHE A 89 -11.29 -24.94 11.61
N ALA A 90 -11.27 -25.79 10.61
CA ALA A 90 -12.37 -25.98 9.68
C ALA A 90 -13.61 -26.62 10.36
N ALA A 91 -13.39 -27.68 11.15
CA ALA A 91 -14.47 -28.37 11.86
C ALA A 91 -15.20 -27.47 12.86
N ALA A 92 -14.48 -26.60 13.57
CA ALA A 92 -15.05 -25.69 14.56
C ALA A 92 -15.62 -24.39 13.95
N ALA A 93 -15.64 -24.20 12.64
CA ALA A 93 -16.09 -22.98 11.99
C ALA A 93 -17.56 -22.59 12.30
N SER A 94 -18.42 -23.58 12.58
CA SER A 94 -19.83 -23.39 12.93
C SER A 94 -20.06 -23.06 14.42
N GLU A 95 -19.06 -23.17 15.28
CA GLU A 95 -19.18 -22.83 16.70
C GLU A 95 -19.46 -21.33 16.91
N ARG A 96 -20.34 -21.02 17.87
CA ARG A 96 -20.74 -19.62 18.15
C ARG A 96 -19.55 -18.73 18.47
N ALA A 97 -18.66 -19.16 19.37
CA ALA A 97 -17.46 -18.37 19.74
C ALA A 97 -16.55 -18.09 18.54
N VAL A 98 -16.41 -19.04 17.63
CA VAL A 98 -15.60 -18.92 16.41
C VAL A 98 -16.20 -17.93 15.43
N ARG A 99 -17.52 -17.93 15.25
CA ARG A 99 -18.21 -16.95 14.41
C ARG A 99 -18.12 -15.53 14.98
N GLU A 100 -18.26 -15.39 16.31
CA GLU A 100 -18.09 -14.10 16.98
C GLU A 100 -16.64 -13.59 16.85
N ASP A 101 -15.63 -14.47 16.98
CA ASP A 101 -14.23 -14.11 16.75
C ASP A 101 -14.00 -13.69 15.31
N HIS A 102 -14.57 -14.42 14.35
CA HIS A 102 -14.42 -14.10 12.92
C HIS A 102 -15.07 -12.75 12.58
N ALA A 103 -16.23 -12.45 13.13
CA ALA A 103 -16.87 -11.15 12.92
C ALA A 103 -16.01 -9.99 13.46
N ARG A 104 -15.46 -10.13 14.69
CA ARG A 104 -14.53 -9.14 15.26
C ARG A 104 -13.19 -9.07 14.51
N LEU A 105 -12.69 -10.19 14.01
CA LEU A 105 -11.51 -10.23 13.14
C LEU A 105 -11.73 -9.40 11.85
N GLN A 106 -12.86 -9.59 11.18
CA GLN A 106 -13.19 -8.81 9.98
C GLN A 106 -13.29 -7.31 10.31
N GLU A 107 -13.82 -6.96 11.47
CA GLU A 107 -13.87 -5.57 11.95
C GLU A 107 -12.45 -5.00 12.16
N VAL A 108 -11.56 -5.73 12.85
CA VAL A 108 -10.16 -5.29 13.06
C VAL A 108 -9.41 -5.19 11.73
N LEU A 109 -9.60 -6.14 10.81
CA LEU A 109 -8.99 -6.08 9.47
C LEU A 109 -9.56 -4.91 8.64
N ARG A 110 -10.85 -4.63 8.76
CA ARG A 110 -11.46 -3.45 8.14
C ARG A 110 -10.88 -2.17 8.70
N HIS A 111 -10.78 -2.04 10.02
CA HIS A 111 -10.12 -0.89 10.66
C HIS A 111 -8.66 -0.76 10.24
N ARG A 112 -7.91 -1.85 10.13
CA ARG A 112 -6.56 -1.83 9.57
C ARG A 112 -6.53 -1.32 8.12
N HIS A 113 -7.46 -1.74 7.27
CA HIS A 113 -7.58 -1.22 5.91
C HIS A 113 -7.96 0.25 5.89
N GLU A 114 -8.91 0.65 6.74
CA GLU A 114 -9.28 2.05 6.93
C GLU A 114 -8.12 2.86 7.52
N GLU A 115 -7.35 2.30 8.46
CA GLU A 115 -6.13 2.89 9.01
C GLU A 115 -4.97 2.87 8.01
N PHE A 116 -4.84 1.89 7.13
CA PHE A 116 -3.88 1.90 6.03
C PHE A 116 -4.22 2.99 5.01
N ASP A 117 -5.50 3.21 4.76
CA ASP A 117 -5.99 4.38 4.00
C ASP A 117 -5.85 5.71 4.79
N THR A 118 -5.59 5.65 6.11
CA THR A 118 -5.53 6.81 7.02
C THR A 118 -4.20 6.97 7.74
N HIS A 119 -3.08 6.38 7.26
CA HIS A 119 -1.78 6.44 7.96
C HIS A 119 -1.29 7.86 8.23
N GLY A 120 -1.80 8.40 9.32
CA GLY A 120 -1.15 9.40 10.13
C GLY A 120 -1.10 8.87 11.56
N ASP A 121 0.00 9.08 12.23
CA ASP A 121 0.35 8.72 13.61
C ASP A 121 -0.87 8.39 14.51
N THR A 122 -0.96 7.15 15.02
CA THR A 122 -2.01 6.62 15.93
C THR A 122 -2.25 7.45 17.20
N ARG A 123 -1.52 8.53 17.42
CA ARG A 123 -1.71 9.49 18.52
C ARG A 123 -2.77 10.56 18.25
N GLN A 124 -3.34 10.61 17.03
CA GLN A 124 -4.34 11.62 16.68
C GLN A 124 -5.75 11.04 16.68
N LEU A 125 -6.27 10.77 17.85
CA LEU A 125 -7.65 10.30 18.09
C LEU A 125 -8.74 11.37 17.83
N VAL A 126 -8.39 12.53 17.31
CA VAL A 126 -9.35 13.62 17.06
C VAL A 126 -9.67 13.69 15.59
N PRO A 127 -10.96 13.52 15.18
CA PRO A 127 -11.38 13.76 13.80
C PRO A 127 -10.91 15.14 13.31
N GLY A 128 -10.35 15.19 12.08
CA GLY A 128 -9.81 16.43 11.50
C GLY A 128 -8.34 16.72 11.79
N ARG A 129 -7.66 15.94 12.64
CA ARG A 129 -6.20 16.04 12.84
C ARG A 129 -5.38 14.98 12.09
N SER A 130 -6.02 14.11 11.32
CA SER A 130 -5.30 13.13 10.50
C SER A 130 -4.66 13.79 9.27
N TRP A 131 -3.51 13.29 8.83
CA TRP A 131 -2.87 13.72 7.60
C TRP A 131 -3.78 13.54 6.37
N VAL A 132 -4.65 12.53 6.38
CA VAL A 132 -5.64 12.30 5.32
C VAL A 132 -6.66 13.42 5.27
N ALA A 133 -7.18 13.88 6.43
CA ALA A 133 -8.10 15.01 6.47
C ALA A 133 -7.43 16.29 5.93
N TRP A 134 -6.17 16.54 6.32
CA TRP A 134 -5.39 17.66 5.79
C TRP A 134 -5.11 17.53 4.29
N ALA A 135 -4.72 16.36 3.80
CA ALA A 135 -4.50 16.13 2.37
C ALA A 135 -5.77 16.37 1.55
N ARG A 136 -6.93 15.94 2.05
CA ARG A 136 -8.24 16.21 1.43
C ARG A 136 -8.58 17.69 1.45
N ALA A 137 -8.39 18.36 2.59
CA ALA A 137 -8.64 19.80 2.69
C ALA A 137 -7.73 20.61 1.76
N LEU A 138 -6.45 20.23 1.63
CA LEU A 138 -5.53 20.86 0.68
C LEU A 138 -5.93 20.60 -0.77
N GLY A 139 -6.52 19.44 -1.05
CA GLY A 139 -7.09 19.12 -2.37
C GLY A 139 -8.17 20.09 -2.81
N GLU A 140 -9.01 20.59 -1.87
CA GLU A 140 -10.05 21.58 -2.16
C GLU A 140 -9.50 22.97 -2.57
N LEU A 141 -8.21 23.21 -2.34
CA LEU A 141 -7.54 24.44 -2.78
C LEU A 141 -7.05 24.35 -4.23
N LEU A 142 -7.05 23.16 -4.82
CA LEU A 142 -6.64 22.96 -6.20
C LEU A 142 -7.80 23.29 -7.15
N PRO A 143 -7.53 23.92 -8.30
CA PRO A 143 -8.54 24.03 -9.34
C PRO A 143 -8.91 22.64 -9.87
N PRO A 144 -10.07 22.46 -10.50
CA PRO A 144 -10.46 21.18 -11.08
C PRO A 144 -9.54 20.83 -12.27
N LEU A 145 -8.56 19.97 -12.03
CA LEU A 145 -7.50 19.58 -12.96
C LEU A 145 -7.77 18.22 -13.60
N ASP A 146 -7.22 17.99 -14.81
CA ASP A 146 -7.17 16.68 -15.44
C ASP A 146 -5.91 15.97 -14.96
N VAL A 147 -6.08 14.80 -14.35
CA VAL A 147 -5.00 14.03 -13.71
C VAL A 147 -4.83 12.68 -14.42
N VAL A 148 -3.60 12.25 -14.64
CA VAL A 148 -3.29 10.87 -15.03
C VAL A 148 -2.50 10.18 -13.92
N ASP A 149 -2.94 8.98 -13.53
CA ASP A 149 -2.27 8.08 -12.58
C ASP A 149 -1.64 6.93 -13.37
N ILE A 150 -0.32 6.94 -13.48
CA ILE A 150 0.47 6.08 -14.37
C ILE A 150 1.03 4.91 -13.56
N GLY A 151 0.58 3.68 -13.88
CA GLY A 151 0.79 2.51 -13.05
C GLY A 151 -0.13 2.54 -11.83
N CYS A 152 -1.42 2.78 -12.06
CA CYS A 152 -2.40 3.08 -11.00
C CYS A 152 -2.71 1.91 -10.07
N GLY A 153 -2.27 0.70 -10.40
CA GLY A 153 -2.58 -0.48 -9.59
C GLY A 153 -4.08 -0.63 -9.34
N ASP A 154 -4.46 -0.98 -8.13
CA ASP A 154 -5.87 -1.13 -7.72
C ASP A 154 -6.65 0.21 -7.65
N GLY A 155 -6.05 1.32 -8.08
CA GLY A 155 -6.71 2.61 -8.27
C GLY A 155 -6.87 3.46 -7.01
N TYR A 156 -6.25 3.11 -5.90
CA TYR A 156 -6.42 3.85 -4.63
C TYR A 156 -6.05 5.34 -4.77
N LEU A 157 -4.91 5.66 -5.40
CA LEU A 157 -4.46 7.03 -5.58
C LEU A 157 -5.34 7.78 -6.60
N ALA A 158 -5.70 7.12 -7.71
CA ALA A 158 -6.62 7.67 -8.70
C ALA A 158 -7.98 8.05 -8.07
N LEU A 159 -8.53 7.20 -7.18
CA LEU A 159 -9.80 7.46 -6.50
C LEU A 159 -9.70 8.59 -5.45
N GLU A 160 -8.56 8.75 -4.78
CA GLU A 160 -8.35 9.91 -3.90
C GLU A 160 -8.17 11.20 -4.72
N ALA A 161 -7.45 11.16 -5.85
CA ALA A 161 -7.31 12.29 -6.75
C ALA A 161 -8.66 12.72 -7.35
N ALA A 162 -9.55 11.77 -7.64
CA ALA A 162 -10.89 12.04 -8.18
C ALA A 162 -11.78 12.92 -7.28
N ARG A 163 -11.43 13.07 -6.01
CA ARG A 163 -12.18 13.91 -5.05
C ARG A 163 -12.06 15.41 -5.35
N TRP A 164 -10.94 15.81 -5.92
CA TRP A 164 -10.63 17.21 -6.23
C TRP A 164 -10.36 17.45 -7.74
N ALA A 165 -10.06 16.41 -8.49
CA ALA A 165 -9.80 16.48 -9.92
C ALA A 165 -11.11 16.65 -10.70
N ARG A 166 -11.05 17.32 -11.85
CA ARG A 166 -12.14 17.33 -12.82
C ARG A 166 -12.33 15.93 -13.41
N HIS A 167 -11.25 15.32 -13.84
CA HIS A 167 -11.21 13.98 -14.40
C HIS A 167 -9.89 13.29 -14.07
N VAL A 168 -9.93 11.98 -13.82
CA VAL A 168 -8.74 11.17 -13.60
C VAL A 168 -8.68 10.06 -14.65
N THR A 169 -7.50 9.84 -15.22
CA THR A 169 -7.25 8.68 -16.07
C THR A 169 -6.27 7.74 -15.36
N GLY A 170 -6.73 6.57 -14.93
CA GLY A 170 -5.88 5.51 -14.36
C GLY A 170 -5.36 4.60 -15.46
N ILE A 171 -4.05 4.37 -15.50
CA ILE A 171 -3.40 3.51 -16.49
C ILE A 171 -2.63 2.40 -15.80
N ASP A 172 -2.87 1.15 -16.19
CA ASP A 172 -2.09 -0.02 -15.78
C ASP A 172 -1.96 -1.01 -16.94
N ARG A 173 -0.94 -1.85 -16.90
CA ARG A 173 -0.71 -2.88 -17.92
C ARG A 173 -1.57 -4.12 -17.75
N SER A 174 -2.09 -4.37 -16.55
CA SER A 174 -2.83 -5.58 -16.18
C SER A 174 -4.34 -5.33 -16.21
N ASP A 175 -5.07 -6.11 -17.00
CA ASP A 175 -6.53 -6.07 -17.03
C ASP A 175 -7.14 -6.46 -15.69
N ASP A 176 -6.58 -7.49 -15.02
CA ASP A 176 -7.06 -7.96 -13.71
C ASP A 176 -6.96 -6.87 -12.63
N VAL A 177 -5.90 -6.08 -12.68
CA VAL A 177 -5.68 -4.95 -11.78
C VAL A 177 -6.70 -3.84 -12.08
N LEU A 178 -6.89 -3.50 -13.34
CA LEU A 178 -7.88 -2.50 -13.76
C LEU A 178 -9.31 -2.90 -13.43
N ASP A 179 -9.63 -4.18 -13.50
CA ASP A 179 -10.97 -4.66 -13.13
C ASP A 179 -11.22 -4.55 -11.62
N ARG A 180 -10.19 -4.76 -10.78
CA ARG A 180 -10.28 -4.46 -9.34
C ARG A 180 -10.45 -2.97 -9.09
N ALA A 181 -9.72 -2.12 -9.81
CA ALA A 181 -9.84 -0.66 -9.71
C ALA A 181 -11.25 -0.17 -10.09
N LYS A 182 -11.83 -0.69 -11.18
CA LYS A 182 -13.22 -0.41 -11.60
C LYS A 182 -14.22 -0.83 -10.52
N ALA A 183 -14.07 -2.04 -9.99
CA ALA A 183 -14.94 -2.54 -8.92
C ALA A 183 -14.86 -1.67 -7.66
N LEU A 184 -13.67 -1.19 -7.30
CA LEU A 184 -13.46 -0.28 -6.18
C LEU A 184 -14.09 1.09 -6.45
N ALA A 185 -13.95 1.63 -7.66
CA ALA A 185 -14.58 2.89 -8.08
C ALA A 185 -16.11 2.81 -7.96
N LEU A 186 -16.70 1.72 -8.45
CA LEU A 186 -18.14 1.47 -8.34
C LEU A 186 -18.59 1.40 -6.87
N LYS A 187 -17.86 0.65 -6.04
CA LYS A 187 -18.16 0.54 -4.60
C LYS A 187 -18.10 1.89 -3.89
N ARG A 188 -17.17 2.77 -4.28
CA ARG A 188 -17.00 4.13 -3.70
C ARG A 188 -17.86 5.18 -4.40
N GLN A 189 -18.65 4.81 -5.40
CA GLN A 189 -19.51 5.70 -6.20
C GLN A 189 -18.73 6.85 -6.87
N VAL A 190 -17.48 6.59 -7.27
CA VAL A 190 -16.65 7.56 -7.98
C VAL A 190 -16.88 7.40 -9.48
N VAL A 191 -17.31 8.49 -10.16
CA VAL A 191 -17.75 8.47 -11.56
C VAL A 191 -16.83 9.25 -12.52
N ASN A 192 -15.91 10.04 -11.99
CA ASN A 192 -15.01 10.89 -12.78
C ASN A 192 -13.62 10.26 -13.00
N VAL A 193 -13.55 8.92 -13.02
CA VAL A 193 -12.33 8.17 -13.31
C VAL A 193 -12.53 7.31 -14.55
N GLU A 194 -11.61 7.41 -15.50
CA GLU A 194 -11.49 6.51 -16.65
C GLU A 194 -10.31 5.56 -16.46
N TRP A 195 -10.47 4.28 -16.82
CA TRP A 195 -9.43 3.27 -16.70
C TRP A 195 -8.99 2.79 -18.09
N ARG A 196 -7.68 2.85 -18.34
CA ARG A 196 -7.09 2.45 -19.63
C ARG A 196 -5.94 1.48 -19.45
N LYS A 197 -5.91 0.44 -20.29
CA LYS A 197 -4.76 -0.44 -20.36
C LYS A 197 -3.61 0.24 -21.11
N GLY A 198 -2.41 0.22 -20.52
CA GLY A 198 -1.22 0.82 -21.14
C GLY A 198 0.06 0.48 -20.40
N ASP A 199 1.19 0.59 -21.11
CA ASP A 199 2.52 0.44 -20.53
C ASP A 199 3.12 1.81 -20.21
N LEU A 200 3.95 1.87 -19.15
CA LEU A 200 4.63 3.08 -18.68
C LEU A 200 5.49 3.73 -19.77
N SER A 201 6.08 2.90 -20.65
CA SER A 201 6.95 3.35 -21.73
C SER A 201 6.19 3.82 -22.98
N ARG A 202 4.88 3.62 -23.04
CA ARG A 202 4.00 4.02 -24.14
C ARG A 202 2.56 4.19 -23.66
N LEU A 203 2.22 5.38 -23.22
CA LEU A 203 0.89 5.68 -22.71
C LEU A 203 -0.15 5.80 -23.86
N PRO A 204 -1.36 5.22 -23.72
CA PRO A 204 -2.44 5.31 -24.71
C PRO A 204 -3.17 6.66 -24.64
N LEU A 205 -2.40 7.73 -24.58
CA LEU A 205 -2.88 9.11 -24.42
C LEU A 205 -2.25 10.02 -25.49
N ARG A 206 -2.99 11.05 -25.86
CA ARG A 206 -2.47 12.12 -26.73
C ARG A 206 -1.53 13.01 -25.92
N ASP A 207 -0.70 13.75 -26.64
CA ASP A 207 0.17 14.76 -26.06
C ASP A 207 -0.67 15.88 -25.42
N GLU A 208 -0.17 16.44 -24.34
CA GLU A 208 -0.67 17.67 -23.70
C GLU A 208 -2.15 17.64 -23.34
N THR A 209 -2.59 16.53 -22.75
CA THR A 209 -4.00 16.30 -22.34
C THR A 209 -4.24 16.42 -20.85
N HIS A 210 -3.20 16.40 -20.02
CA HIS A 210 -3.33 16.36 -18.56
C HIS A 210 -2.57 17.51 -17.89
N ASP A 211 -3.08 17.97 -16.77
CA ASP A 211 -2.47 19.05 -15.96
C ASP A 211 -1.49 18.44 -14.93
N ILE A 212 -1.80 17.25 -14.42
CA ILE A 212 -0.96 16.51 -13.47
C ILE A 212 -0.76 15.09 -13.95
N ALA A 213 0.50 14.62 -13.87
CA ALA A 213 0.86 13.22 -14.02
C ALA A 213 1.39 12.69 -12.69
N LEU A 214 0.83 11.57 -12.23
CA LEU A 214 1.23 10.86 -11.02
C LEU A 214 1.98 9.59 -11.43
N LEU A 215 3.15 9.36 -10.85
CA LEU A 215 3.91 8.13 -10.89
C LEU A 215 4.15 7.70 -9.44
N SER A 216 3.32 6.79 -8.93
CA SER A 216 3.40 6.37 -7.53
C SER A 216 3.72 4.88 -7.42
N GLN A 217 4.88 4.55 -6.85
CA GLN A 217 5.34 3.18 -6.64
C GLN A 217 5.30 2.33 -7.92
N SER A 218 5.58 2.94 -9.07
CA SER A 218 5.47 2.28 -10.38
C SER A 218 6.74 2.36 -11.21
N LEU A 219 7.60 3.37 -10.98
CA LEU A 219 8.81 3.57 -11.78
C LEU A 219 9.83 2.44 -11.57
N HIS A 220 9.95 1.88 -10.35
CA HIS A 220 10.86 0.77 -10.07
C HIS A 220 10.46 -0.55 -10.78
N HIS A 221 9.25 -0.63 -11.34
CA HIS A 221 8.81 -1.72 -12.22
C HIS A 221 9.07 -1.45 -13.71
N ALA A 222 9.43 -0.21 -14.09
CA ALA A 222 9.67 0.15 -15.48
C ALA A 222 10.88 -0.60 -16.06
N ASN A 223 10.78 -1.04 -17.32
CA ASN A 223 11.95 -1.56 -18.06
C ASN A 223 12.97 -0.45 -18.33
N ASP A 224 12.44 0.74 -18.65
CA ASP A 224 13.17 1.94 -18.99
C ASP A 224 12.54 3.13 -18.24
N PRO A 225 13.11 3.51 -17.07
CA PRO A 225 12.61 4.62 -16.28
C PRO A 225 12.68 5.97 -17.00
N GLU A 226 13.70 6.18 -17.85
CA GLU A 226 13.83 7.41 -18.62
C GLU A 226 12.68 7.56 -19.61
N ARG A 227 12.37 6.49 -20.33
CA ARG A 227 11.23 6.45 -21.26
C ARG A 227 9.89 6.63 -20.54
N ALA A 228 9.70 6.03 -19.36
CA ALA A 228 8.49 6.18 -18.58
C ALA A 228 8.26 7.65 -18.14
N ILE A 229 9.32 8.32 -17.69
CA ILE A 229 9.24 9.75 -17.35
C ILE A 229 8.99 10.60 -18.58
N ALA A 230 9.66 10.31 -19.70
CA ALA A 230 9.43 11.04 -20.96
C ALA A 230 7.96 10.95 -21.43
N GLU A 231 7.34 9.78 -21.32
CA GLU A 231 5.92 9.59 -21.63
C GLU A 231 5.00 10.37 -20.66
N ALA A 232 5.32 10.35 -19.36
CA ALA A 232 4.59 11.16 -18.38
C ALA A 232 4.67 12.65 -18.70
N VAL A 233 5.84 13.15 -19.14
CA VAL A 233 6.03 14.55 -19.55
C VAL A 233 5.33 14.85 -20.88
N ARG A 234 5.32 13.90 -21.83
CA ARG A 234 4.64 14.06 -23.12
C ARG A 234 3.15 14.37 -22.94
N VAL A 235 2.47 13.64 -22.05
CA VAL A 235 1.03 13.80 -21.82
C VAL A 235 0.66 15.03 -21.00
N LEU A 236 1.63 15.66 -20.32
CA LEU A 236 1.41 16.91 -19.60
C LEU A 236 1.23 18.08 -20.57
N ARG A 237 0.28 18.93 -20.27
CA ARG A 237 0.15 20.28 -20.86
C ARG A 237 1.38 21.15 -20.53
N PRO A 238 1.67 22.18 -21.31
CA PRO A 238 2.60 23.23 -20.88
C PRO A 238 2.18 23.78 -19.50
N SER A 239 3.13 23.97 -18.61
CA SER A 239 2.95 24.31 -17.18
C SER A 239 2.34 23.19 -16.32
N GLY A 240 2.04 22.04 -16.90
CA GLY A 240 1.60 20.85 -16.15
C GLY A 240 2.71 20.28 -15.26
N ARG A 241 2.33 19.50 -14.27
CA ARG A 241 3.24 19.04 -13.20
C ARG A 241 3.30 17.53 -13.13
N LEU A 242 4.52 17.00 -13.06
CA LEU A 242 4.78 15.62 -12.67
C LEU A 242 4.97 15.55 -11.15
N LEU A 243 4.30 14.60 -10.50
CA LEU A 243 4.56 14.14 -9.13
C LEU A 243 4.97 12.67 -9.17
N LEU A 244 6.16 12.40 -8.62
CA LEU A 244 6.71 11.06 -8.54
C LEU A 244 6.91 10.70 -7.07
N MET A 245 6.45 9.51 -6.67
CA MET A 245 6.74 8.88 -5.39
C MET A 245 7.27 7.48 -5.66
N ASP A 246 8.51 7.19 -5.25
CA ASP A 246 9.09 5.87 -5.48
C ASP A 246 10.10 5.52 -4.39
N LEU A 247 10.64 4.31 -4.42
CA LEU A 247 11.58 3.82 -3.42
C LEU A 247 12.95 4.49 -3.58
N LYS A 248 13.53 4.91 -2.45
CA LYS A 248 14.94 5.25 -2.38
C LYS A 248 15.76 3.98 -2.54
N ALA A 249 16.93 4.08 -3.20
CA ALA A 249 17.83 2.95 -3.40
C ALA A 249 18.09 2.18 -2.10
N HIS A 250 17.92 0.85 -2.17
CA HIS A 250 18.07 -0.10 -1.06
C HIS A 250 18.74 -1.40 -1.54
N ASN A 251 19.07 -2.31 -0.60
CA ASN A 251 19.75 -3.55 -0.90
C ASN A 251 18.86 -4.82 -0.76
N GLU A 252 17.56 -4.63 -0.61
CA GLU A 252 16.58 -5.71 -0.39
C GLU A 252 16.30 -6.46 -1.70
N THR A 253 17.15 -7.45 -2.05
CA THR A 253 17.05 -8.17 -3.34
C THR A 253 15.84 -9.09 -3.46
N TRP A 254 15.25 -9.50 -2.33
CA TRP A 254 14.08 -10.38 -2.28
C TRP A 254 12.82 -9.75 -2.93
N VAL A 255 12.74 -8.42 -3.02
CA VAL A 255 11.62 -7.72 -3.67
C VAL A 255 11.49 -8.09 -5.15
N ARG A 256 12.62 -8.39 -5.81
CA ARG A 256 12.62 -8.80 -7.23
C ARG A 256 11.81 -10.07 -7.45
N ALA A 257 12.01 -11.08 -6.60
CA ALA A 257 11.31 -12.35 -6.71
C ALA A 257 9.85 -12.26 -6.22
N ARG A 258 9.59 -11.42 -5.20
CA ARG A 258 8.28 -11.35 -4.55
C ARG A 258 7.33 -10.35 -5.21
N PHE A 259 7.84 -9.20 -5.65
CA PHE A 259 7.03 -8.09 -6.19
C PHE A 259 7.32 -7.80 -7.65
N GLY A 260 8.34 -8.41 -8.25
CA GLY A 260 8.72 -8.19 -9.63
C GLY A 260 9.45 -6.86 -9.87
N ASP A 261 10.08 -6.30 -8.82
CA ASP A 261 10.83 -5.06 -8.90
C ASP A 261 12.02 -5.24 -9.85
N ARG A 262 12.17 -4.37 -10.81
CA ARG A 262 13.31 -4.35 -11.74
C ARG A 262 14.46 -3.52 -11.19
N HIS A 263 14.13 -2.44 -10.52
CA HIS A 263 15.07 -1.54 -9.86
C HIS A 263 14.90 -1.62 -8.34
N LEU A 264 16.03 -1.64 -7.62
CA LEU A 264 16.03 -1.60 -6.14
C LEU A 264 15.96 -0.15 -5.64
N GLY A 265 14.95 0.58 -6.14
CA GLY A 265 14.81 2.01 -5.87
C GLY A 265 15.81 2.89 -6.61
N PHE A 266 15.79 4.17 -6.33
CA PHE A 266 16.54 5.20 -7.03
C PHE A 266 17.29 6.12 -6.06
N SER A 267 18.45 6.64 -6.46
CA SER A 267 19.11 7.72 -5.70
C SER A 267 18.42 9.06 -5.98
N VAL A 268 18.57 10.00 -5.06
CA VAL A 268 18.09 11.38 -5.23
C VAL A 268 18.62 12.01 -6.50
N ASP A 269 19.93 11.80 -6.78
CA ASP A 269 20.58 12.39 -7.95
C ASP A 269 20.13 11.72 -9.25
N MET A 270 19.89 10.40 -9.23
CA MET A 270 19.33 9.70 -10.38
C MET A 270 17.94 10.23 -10.75
N ILE A 271 17.04 10.35 -9.78
CA ILE A 271 15.70 10.92 -10.03
C ILE A 271 15.81 12.36 -10.54
N ARG A 272 16.67 13.18 -9.92
CA ARG A 272 16.89 14.56 -10.38
C ARG A 272 17.37 14.62 -11.83
N SER A 273 18.32 13.78 -12.20
CA SER A 273 18.86 13.70 -13.57
C SER A 273 17.81 13.25 -14.57
N LEU A 274 17.00 12.23 -14.23
CA LEU A 274 15.91 11.74 -15.09
C LEU A 274 14.85 12.83 -15.35
N LEU A 275 14.46 13.57 -14.31
CA LEU A 275 13.47 14.65 -14.44
C LEU A 275 14.01 15.82 -15.28
N HIS A 276 15.25 16.24 -15.07
CA HIS A 276 15.88 17.29 -15.90
C HIS A 276 16.10 16.82 -17.33
N GLY A 277 16.58 15.58 -17.52
CA GLY A 277 16.78 14.98 -18.86
C GLY A 277 15.50 14.89 -19.68
N SER A 278 14.34 14.78 -19.01
CA SER A 278 13.01 14.82 -19.66
C SER A 278 12.48 16.24 -19.92
N GLY A 279 13.27 17.28 -19.68
CA GLY A 279 12.93 18.68 -19.97
C GLY A 279 12.09 19.36 -18.91
N LEU A 280 11.94 18.78 -17.71
CA LEU A 280 11.23 19.41 -16.62
C LEU A 280 12.10 20.49 -15.94
N THR A 281 11.44 21.56 -15.50
CA THR A 281 11.98 22.66 -14.71
C THR A 281 11.41 22.65 -13.28
N ASP A 282 11.90 23.50 -12.39
CA ASP A 282 11.49 23.56 -10.97
C ASP A 282 11.51 22.17 -10.30
N VAL A 283 12.55 21.39 -10.62
CA VAL A 283 12.69 20.01 -10.13
C VAL A 283 13.04 20.01 -8.66
N ARG A 284 12.23 19.32 -7.87
CA ARG A 284 12.42 19.10 -6.43
C ARG A 284 12.45 17.61 -6.15
N VAL A 285 13.42 17.16 -5.37
CA VAL A 285 13.53 15.76 -4.94
C VAL A 285 13.83 15.76 -3.45
N ASN A 286 12.94 15.16 -2.67
CA ASN A 286 13.03 15.09 -1.22
C ASN A 286 12.87 13.65 -0.74
N THR A 287 13.43 13.35 0.42
CA THR A 287 13.06 12.16 1.17
C THR A 287 11.68 12.39 1.78
N GLY A 288 10.72 11.57 1.41
CA GLY A 288 9.35 11.63 1.92
C GLY A 288 9.20 10.88 3.23
N ALA A 289 8.57 9.71 3.21
CA ALA A 289 8.32 8.90 4.38
C ALA A 289 9.40 7.84 4.58
N SER A 290 9.84 7.66 5.82
CA SER A 290 10.62 6.51 6.27
C SER A 290 10.11 6.05 7.64
N ARG A 291 10.20 4.77 7.92
CA ARG A 291 9.81 4.19 9.21
C ARG A 291 11.02 3.57 9.87
N ARG A 292 11.23 3.83 11.16
CA ARG A 292 12.34 3.25 11.91
C ARG A 292 12.22 1.71 11.92
N GLY A 293 13.26 1.02 11.43
CA GLY A 293 13.29 -0.44 11.30
C GLY A 293 12.70 -0.99 9.99
N ASP A 294 12.18 -0.12 9.10
CA ASP A 294 11.78 -0.47 7.76
C ASP A 294 12.96 -0.19 6.81
N PRO A 295 13.38 -1.16 5.96
CA PRO A 295 14.47 -0.94 5.01
C PRO A 295 14.11 0.04 3.90
N PHE A 296 12.81 0.34 3.73
CA PHE A 296 12.33 1.19 2.65
C PHE A 296 12.15 2.63 3.09
N THR A 297 12.55 3.52 2.21
CA THR A 297 12.34 4.96 2.31
C THR A 297 11.73 5.44 1.01
N VAL A 298 10.71 6.28 1.07
CA VAL A 298 10.07 6.85 -0.11
C VAL A 298 10.75 8.15 -0.49
N LEU A 299 11.05 8.31 -1.77
CA LEU A 299 11.40 9.60 -2.38
C LEU A 299 10.13 10.25 -2.93
N VAL A 300 10.02 11.56 -2.75
CA VAL A 300 8.99 12.40 -3.37
C VAL A 300 9.69 13.40 -4.27
N ALA A 301 9.34 13.38 -5.54
CA ALA A 301 9.90 14.28 -6.52
C ALA A 301 8.80 14.98 -7.33
N SER A 302 9.07 16.19 -7.77
CA SER A 302 8.19 16.93 -8.67
C SER A 302 8.97 17.75 -9.67
N GLY A 303 8.34 18.04 -10.81
CA GLY A 303 8.87 18.94 -11.82
C GLY A 303 7.74 19.54 -12.65
N VAL A 304 8.02 20.64 -13.31
CA VAL A 304 7.05 21.38 -14.14
C VAL A 304 7.46 21.31 -15.60
N LYS A 305 6.54 20.96 -16.49
CA LYS A 305 6.77 21.08 -17.93
C LYS A 305 6.80 22.58 -18.29
N PRO A 306 7.84 23.05 -19.01
CA PRO A 306 7.93 24.46 -19.38
C PRO A 306 6.68 24.97 -20.10
N ALA A 307 6.31 26.22 -19.84
CA ALA A 307 5.28 26.88 -20.62
C ALA A 307 5.72 27.04 -22.08
N ARG A 308 4.78 27.02 -23.02
CA ARG A 308 5.10 27.41 -24.38
C ARG A 308 5.48 28.91 -24.38
N LEU A 309 6.66 29.23 -24.90
CA LEU A 309 7.02 30.62 -25.15
C LEU A 309 6.00 31.20 -26.15
N SER A 310 5.28 32.21 -25.75
CA SER A 310 4.48 32.99 -26.71
C SER A 310 5.44 33.63 -27.72
N PRO A 311 5.16 33.55 -29.02
CA PRO A 311 5.99 34.23 -30.00
C PRO A 311 6.01 35.73 -29.66
N PRO A 312 7.15 36.43 -29.83
CA PRO A 312 7.23 37.84 -29.56
C PRO A 312 6.12 38.58 -30.36
N ARG A 313 5.33 39.39 -29.67
CA ARG A 313 4.38 40.28 -30.35
C ARG A 313 5.19 41.12 -31.30
N THR A 314 5.17 40.78 -32.58
CA THR A 314 5.68 41.71 -33.61
C THR A 314 4.81 42.93 -33.57
N GLY A 315 5.31 43.98 -32.90
CA GLY A 315 4.71 45.31 -32.97
C GLY A 315 4.66 45.73 -34.43
N ARG A 316 3.48 45.97 -34.93
CA ARG A 316 3.35 46.75 -36.17
C ARG A 316 3.75 48.18 -35.85
N PRO A 317 4.52 48.82 -36.73
CA PRO A 317 4.85 50.23 -36.64
C PRO A 317 3.61 51.13 -36.75
#